data_0d24f9b89ec09588af3beda4e60567d8
#
_entry.id   0d24f9b89ec09588af3beda4e60567d8
#
_cell.length_a   1.000
_cell.length_b   1.000
_cell.length_c   1.000
_cell.angle_alpha   90.00
_cell.angle_beta   90.00
_cell.angle_gamma   90.00
#
_symmetry.space_group_name_H-M   'P 1'
#
loop_
_entity.id
_entity.type
_entity.pdbx_description
1 polymer ?
#
loop_
_entity_poly.entity_id
_entity_poly.type
_entity_poly.pdbx_seq_one_letter_code
_entity_poly.pdbx_strand_id
1 'polypeptide(L)'
;MDGISSVSSAGANNAQDDSEAKKNVMVLAATNRPWDIDDAIRRRLEKRIYIPLPTEKGRLELFKINLKGEELSELIDWELLTRETEGYSGADITCVCREAAMMPLRRKIASTGFDIGNIANIHEEITVPLTMSDFKEALRNIQKTVSQD
;
A
#
# COMPACT_ATOMS: atom_id res chain seq x y z
N MET A 1 38.87 -5.80 -5.36
CA MET A 1 39.34 -5.67 -6.72
C MET A 1 38.65 -4.47 -7.30
N ASP A 2 39.15 -3.34 -7.08
CA ASP A 2 40.13 -2.49 -7.78
C ASP A 2 39.70 -2.19 -9.20
N GLY A 3 39.52 -0.93 -9.45
CA GLY A 3 39.30 -0.38 -10.76
C GLY A 3 39.01 1.08 -10.78
N ILE A 4 39.85 1.89 -10.12
CA ILE A 4 39.90 3.33 -10.37
C ILE A 4 40.98 3.50 -11.43
N SER A 5 40.61 3.76 -12.67
CA SER A 5 41.54 4.24 -13.67
C SER A 5 41.37 5.74 -13.84
N SER A 6 42.40 6.41 -13.40
CA SER A 6 42.71 7.81 -13.67
C SER A 6 42.97 8.02 -15.17
N VAL A 7 42.38 9.02 -15.77
CA VAL A 7 42.84 9.59 -17.04
C VAL A 7 43.12 11.06 -16.83
N SER A 8 44.39 11.39 -16.99
CA SER A 8 44.92 12.73 -16.97
C SER A 8 44.78 13.43 -18.31
N SER A 9 44.41 14.68 -18.23
CA SER A 9 44.82 15.90 -18.96
C SER A 9 45.24 15.85 -20.46
N ALA A 10 44.61 16.72 -21.21
CA ALA A 10 45.29 17.87 -21.85
C ALA A 10 44.31 18.78 -22.61
N GLY A 11 44.25 20.02 -22.24
CA GLY A 11 44.45 21.20 -23.07
C GLY A 11 43.37 21.58 -24.08
N ALA A 12 42.67 22.65 -23.83
CA ALA A 12 42.61 23.86 -24.64
C ALA A 12 41.29 24.62 -24.38
N ASN A 13 41.50 25.87 -24.10
CA ASN A 13 40.52 26.95 -23.91
C ASN A 13 39.33 26.92 -24.86
N ASN A 14 38.12 26.90 -24.30
CA ASN A 14 37.03 27.72 -24.82
C ASN A 14 36.10 28.07 -23.63
N ALA A 15 36.07 29.37 -23.32
CA ALA A 15 35.11 29.92 -22.40
C ALA A 15 33.72 29.80 -23.03
N GLN A 16 32.98 28.79 -22.65
CA GLN A 16 31.54 28.75 -22.79
C GLN A 16 30.96 28.64 -21.39
N ASP A 17 30.17 29.62 -21.09
CA ASP A 17 29.36 29.81 -19.90
C ASP A 17 28.38 28.62 -19.76
N ASP A 18 28.88 27.51 -19.20
CA ASP A 18 28.05 26.40 -18.75
C ASP A 18 27.76 26.56 -17.27
N SER A 19 26.78 27.36 -16.98
CA SER A 19 26.04 27.30 -15.71
C SER A 19 25.27 25.97 -15.68
N GLU A 20 26.01 24.83 -15.66
CA GLU A 20 25.42 23.54 -15.31
C GLU A 20 24.83 23.67 -13.88
N ALA A 21 23.53 23.89 -13.81
CA ALA A 21 22.79 23.81 -12.57
C ALA A 21 23.11 22.46 -11.94
N LYS A 22 23.91 22.47 -10.85
CA LYS A 22 24.25 21.26 -10.09
C LYS A 22 22.96 20.54 -9.74
N LYS A 23 22.66 19.44 -10.42
CA LYS A 23 21.51 18.60 -10.15
C LYS A 23 21.74 17.96 -8.78
N ASN A 24 20.97 18.39 -7.79
CA ASN A 24 20.99 17.76 -6.47
C ASN A 24 20.30 16.40 -6.59
N VAL A 25 21.01 15.34 -6.23
CA VAL A 25 20.47 13.98 -6.15
C VAL A 25 20.13 13.69 -4.69
N MET A 26 18.88 13.36 -4.44
CA MET A 26 18.43 12.89 -3.14
C MET A 26 18.22 11.36 -3.20
N VAL A 27 18.81 10.65 -2.25
CA VAL A 27 18.62 9.21 -2.09
C VAL A 27 17.64 8.98 -0.96
N LEU A 28 16.52 8.30 -1.27
CA LEU A 28 15.52 7.85 -0.31
C LEU A 28 15.54 6.32 -0.26
N ALA A 29 15.77 5.77 0.93
CA ALA A 29 15.71 4.33 1.18
C ALA A 29 14.59 4.03 2.17
N ALA A 30 13.86 2.94 1.98
CA ALA A 30 12.83 2.47 2.90
C ALA A 30 13.08 1.00 3.25
N THR A 31 12.82 0.64 4.50
CA THR A 31 12.91 -0.74 4.99
C THR A 31 11.90 -0.97 6.10
N ASN A 32 11.38 -2.19 6.19
CA ASN A 32 10.58 -2.66 7.33
C ASN A 32 11.44 -3.38 8.38
N ARG A 33 12.76 -3.54 8.14
CA ARG A 33 13.71 -4.18 9.06
C ARG A 33 14.92 -3.28 9.30
N PRO A 34 14.77 -2.19 10.06
CA PRO A 34 15.84 -1.22 10.26
C PRO A 34 17.05 -1.78 11.04
N TRP A 35 16.86 -2.86 11.79
CA TRP A 35 17.95 -3.54 12.54
C TRP A 35 18.86 -4.37 11.65
N ASP A 36 18.42 -4.76 10.44
CA ASP A 36 19.22 -5.55 9.50
C ASP A 36 20.07 -4.68 8.55
N ILE A 37 19.95 -3.35 8.67
CA ILE A 37 20.75 -2.44 7.86
C ILE A 37 22.19 -2.43 8.37
N ASP A 38 23.12 -2.64 7.44
CA ASP A 38 24.57 -2.55 7.69
C ASP A 38 24.94 -1.18 8.27
N ASP A 39 25.86 -1.19 9.24
CA ASP A 39 26.28 0.03 9.94
C ASP A 39 26.93 1.07 9.01
N ALA A 40 27.60 0.65 7.93
CA ALA A 40 28.20 1.56 6.97
C ALA A 40 27.12 2.32 6.18
N ILE A 41 26.02 1.66 5.82
CA ILE A 41 24.86 2.29 5.18
C ILE A 41 24.14 3.17 6.19
N ARG A 42 23.96 2.69 7.41
CA ARG A 42 23.30 3.43 8.51
C ARG A 42 23.99 4.76 8.80
N ARG A 43 25.33 4.81 8.76
CA ARG A 43 26.10 6.04 8.96
C ARG A 43 25.99 7.03 7.79
N ARG A 44 25.78 6.55 6.57
CA ARG A 44 25.62 7.39 5.37
C ARG A 44 24.21 7.95 5.22
N LEU A 45 23.20 7.28 5.81
CA LEU A 45 21.82 7.76 5.86
C LEU A 45 21.58 8.51 7.16
N GLU A 46 21.93 9.79 7.17
CA GLU A 46 21.89 10.62 8.37
C GLU A 46 20.49 10.85 8.90
N LYS A 47 19.53 11.06 8.00
CA LYS A 47 18.14 11.34 8.38
C LYS A 47 17.32 10.05 8.35
N ARG A 48 16.68 9.75 9.48
CA ARG A 48 15.83 8.57 9.65
C ARG A 48 14.46 9.02 10.07
N ILE A 49 13.47 8.55 9.33
CA ILE A 49 12.05 8.87 9.57
C ILE A 49 11.36 7.57 9.94
N TYR A 50 10.82 7.52 11.14
CA TYR A 50 9.97 6.42 11.57
C TYR A 50 8.54 6.67 11.09
N ILE A 51 7.95 5.70 10.41
CA ILE A 51 6.56 5.72 9.98
C ILE A 51 5.81 4.72 10.85
N PRO A 52 5.01 5.19 11.83
CA PRO A 52 4.24 4.32 12.70
C PRO A 52 3.06 3.66 11.97
N LEU A 53 2.42 2.70 12.63
CA LEU A 53 1.13 2.19 12.18
C LEU A 53 0.09 3.33 12.11
N PRO A 54 -0.89 3.23 11.20
CA PRO A 54 -1.86 4.29 11.00
C PRO A 54 -2.72 4.51 12.25
N THR A 55 -2.94 5.78 12.58
CA THR A 55 -3.90 6.19 13.61
C THR A 55 -5.32 5.84 13.20
N GLU A 56 -6.29 5.93 14.10
CA GLU A 56 -7.71 5.70 13.80
C GLU A 56 -8.19 6.52 12.60
N LYS A 57 -7.87 7.82 12.58
CA LYS A 57 -8.18 8.70 11.43
C LYS A 57 -7.46 8.24 10.16
N GLY A 58 -6.21 7.82 10.27
CA GLY A 58 -5.45 7.28 9.16
C GLY A 58 -6.07 6.00 8.59
N ARG A 59 -6.55 5.10 9.46
CA ARG A 59 -7.25 3.88 9.04
C ARG A 59 -8.57 4.19 8.31
N LEU A 60 -9.34 5.15 8.82
CA LEU A 60 -10.56 5.60 8.15
C LEU A 60 -10.28 6.11 6.72
N GLU A 61 -9.24 6.95 6.57
CA GLU A 61 -8.87 7.45 5.24
C GLU A 61 -8.35 6.33 4.32
N LEU A 62 -7.62 5.36 4.87
CA LEU A 62 -7.18 4.18 4.10
C LEU A 62 -8.38 3.35 3.60
N PHE A 63 -9.42 3.15 4.39
CA PHE A 63 -10.65 2.51 3.93
C PHE A 63 -11.28 3.30 2.79
N LYS A 64 -11.47 4.60 2.94
CA LYS A 64 -12.06 5.47 1.90
C LYS A 64 -11.27 5.43 0.59
N ILE A 65 -9.94 5.43 0.68
CA ILE A 65 -9.06 5.38 -0.51
C ILE A 65 -9.18 4.02 -1.21
N ASN A 66 -9.13 2.92 -0.45
CA ASN A 66 -9.16 1.58 -1.03
C ASN A 66 -10.53 1.19 -1.58
N LEU A 67 -11.60 1.77 -1.04
CA LEU A 67 -12.98 1.50 -1.46
C LEU A 67 -13.50 2.55 -2.45
N LYS A 68 -12.64 3.42 -2.94
CA LYS A 68 -13.02 4.41 -3.94
C LYS A 68 -13.46 3.73 -5.24
N GLY A 69 -14.72 3.92 -5.59
CA GLY A 69 -15.32 3.31 -6.79
C GLY A 69 -16.15 2.06 -6.52
N GLU A 70 -16.14 1.55 -5.28
CA GLU A 70 -17.03 0.47 -4.86
C GLU A 70 -18.39 1.03 -4.43
N GLU A 71 -19.45 0.32 -4.71
CA GLU A 71 -20.77 0.65 -4.15
C GLU A 71 -20.86 0.21 -2.69
N LEU A 72 -21.04 1.18 -1.83
CA LEU A 72 -21.11 0.96 -0.38
C LEU A 72 -22.55 1.11 0.09
N SER A 73 -22.97 0.23 0.98
CA SER A 73 -24.22 0.40 1.73
C SER A 73 -24.13 1.63 2.65
N GLU A 74 -25.22 2.38 2.77
CA GLU A 74 -25.33 3.51 3.72
C GLU A 74 -25.17 3.10 5.19
N LEU A 75 -25.31 1.81 5.49
CA LEU A 75 -25.28 1.25 6.84
C LEU A 75 -23.88 0.78 7.30
N ILE A 76 -22.79 1.29 6.70
CA ILE A 76 -21.44 0.95 7.15
C ILE A 76 -21.10 1.78 8.39
N ASP A 77 -20.82 1.08 9.48
CA ASP A 77 -20.33 1.69 10.73
C ASP A 77 -18.80 1.84 10.66
N TRP A 78 -18.36 3.02 10.23
CA TRP A 78 -16.95 3.35 10.08
C TRP A 78 -16.19 3.40 11.42
N GLU A 79 -16.85 3.81 12.50
CA GLU A 79 -16.24 3.87 13.82
C GLU A 79 -15.95 2.45 14.33
N LEU A 80 -16.92 1.55 14.20
CA LEU A 80 -16.71 0.15 14.52
C LEU A 80 -15.60 -0.46 13.69
N LEU A 81 -15.57 -0.21 12.38
CA LEU A 81 -14.57 -0.77 11.48
C LEU A 81 -13.15 -0.30 11.81
N THR A 82 -12.98 0.99 12.10
CA THR A 82 -11.69 1.54 12.51
C THR A 82 -11.24 1.02 13.87
N ARG A 83 -12.16 0.79 14.80
CA ARG A 83 -11.85 0.18 16.11
C ARG A 83 -11.41 -1.28 15.98
N GLU A 84 -12.15 -2.08 15.22
CA GLU A 84 -11.84 -3.50 14.99
C GLU A 84 -10.49 -3.71 14.26
N THR A 85 -10.00 -2.70 13.55
CA THR A 85 -8.71 -2.73 12.84
C THR A 85 -7.58 -2.06 13.61
N GLU A 86 -7.68 -1.94 14.93
CA GLU A 86 -6.59 -1.43 15.74
C GLU A 86 -5.34 -2.30 15.63
N GLY A 87 -4.20 -1.66 15.36
CA GLY A 87 -2.91 -2.34 15.15
C GLY A 87 -2.73 -2.92 13.73
N TYR A 88 -3.65 -2.69 12.80
CA TYR A 88 -3.48 -3.10 11.41
C TYR A 88 -2.57 -2.12 10.66
N SER A 89 -1.71 -2.67 9.80
CA SER A 89 -0.92 -1.88 8.86
C SER A 89 -1.77 -1.42 7.67
N GLY A 90 -1.25 -0.50 6.87
CA GLY A 90 -1.91 -0.10 5.63
C GLY A 90 -2.12 -1.27 4.65
N ALA A 91 -1.17 -2.21 4.61
CA ALA A 91 -1.28 -3.43 3.82
C ALA A 91 -2.41 -4.34 4.30
N ASP A 92 -2.54 -4.53 5.62
CA ASP A 92 -3.62 -5.33 6.20
C ASP A 92 -4.99 -4.74 5.87
N ILE A 93 -5.15 -3.41 5.99
CA ILE A 93 -6.40 -2.72 5.64
C ILE A 93 -6.73 -2.90 4.14
N THR A 94 -5.72 -2.81 3.27
CA THR A 94 -5.91 -3.07 1.84
C THR A 94 -6.37 -4.51 1.58
N CYS A 95 -5.81 -5.49 2.30
CA CYS A 95 -6.25 -6.87 2.21
C CYS A 95 -7.70 -7.05 2.70
N VAL A 96 -8.09 -6.40 3.82
CA VAL A 96 -9.47 -6.42 4.32
C VAL A 96 -10.43 -5.85 3.29
N CYS A 97 -10.11 -4.70 2.69
CA CYS A 97 -10.95 -4.07 1.65
C CYS A 97 -11.12 -4.99 0.43
N ARG A 98 -10.03 -5.60 -0.03
CA ARG A 98 -10.06 -6.53 -1.16
C ARG A 98 -10.88 -7.79 -0.87
N GLU A 99 -10.71 -8.36 0.31
CA GLU A 99 -11.49 -9.53 0.72
C GLU A 99 -12.98 -9.18 0.87
N ALA A 100 -13.31 -8.05 1.49
CA ALA A 100 -14.68 -7.57 1.60
C ALA A 100 -15.32 -7.35 0.22
N ALA A 101 -14.59 -6.72 -0.73
CA ALA A 101 -15.07 -6.48 -2.09
C ALA A 101 -15.39 -7.77 -2.87
N MET A 102 -14.75 -8.90 -2.51
CA MET A 102 -15.03 -10.20 -3.12
C MET A 102 -16.25 -10.91 -2.52
N MET A 103 -16.75 -10.51 -1.36
CA MET A 103 -17.86 -11.21 -0.68
C MET A 103 -19.19 -11.12 -1.43
N PRO A 104 -19.62 -9.98 -1.99
CA PRO A 104 -20.83 -9.90 -2.78
C PRO A 104 -20.82 -10.83 -3.99
N LEU A 105 -19.68 -10.93 -4.66
CA LEU A 105 -19.48 -11.87 -5.78
C LEU A 105 -19.63 -13.33 -5.34
N ARG A 106 -18.94 -13.72 -4.25
CA ARG A 106 -19.04 -15.08 -3.70
C ARG A 106 -20.49 -15.44 -3.31
N ARG A 107 -21.21 -14.49 -2.72
CA ARG A 107 -22.61 -14.64 -2.35
C ARG A 107 -23.50 -14.88 -3.57
N LYS A 108 -23.30 -14.12 -4.64
CA LYS A 108 -24.06 -14.27 -5.89
C LYS A 108 -23.76 -15.62 -6.56
N ILE A 109 -22.49 -16.01 -6.64
CA ILE A 109 -22.10 -17.32 -7.19
C ILE A 109 -22.76 -18.46 -6.41
N ALA A 110 -22.77 -18.38 -5.08
CA ALA A 110 -23.38 -19.42 -4.24
C ALA A 110 -24.89 -19.50 -4.40
N SER A 111 -25.58 -18.40 -4.70
CA SER A 111 -27.05 -18.36 -4.86
C SER A 111 -27.53 -18.78 -6.25
N THR A 112 -26.73 -18.53 -7.29
CA THR A 112 -27.15 -18.72 -8.71
C THR A 112 -26.68 -20.06 -9.29
N GLY A 113 -25.77 -20.77 -8.61
CA GLY A 113 -25.03 -21.88 -9.22
C GLY A 113 -24.02 -21.36 -10.23
N PHE A 114 -22.83 -21.97 -10.23
CA PHE A 114 -21.73 -21.49 -11.10
C PHE A 114 -21.93 -22.01 -12.53
N ASP A 115 -22.46 -21.18 -13.42
CA ASP A 115 -22.44 -21.46 -14.87
C ASP A 115 -21.31 -20.63 -15.51
N ILE A 116 -20.21 -21.31 -15.84
CA ILE A 116 -19.01 -20.73 -16.44
C ILE A 116 -19.31 -20.06 -17.80
N GLY A 117 -20.38 -20.46 -18.48
CA GLY A 117 -20.77 -19.92 -19.78
C GLY A 117 -21.26 -18.48 -19.77
N ASN A 118 -21.62 -17.94 -18.60
CA ASN A 118 -22.23 -16.61 -18.48
C ASN A 118 -21.32 -15.54 -17.83
N ILE A 119 -20.02 -15.81 -17.69
CA ILE A 119 -19.07 -14.88 -17.02
C ILE A 119 -19.02 -13.50 -17.68
N ALA A 120 -19.20 -13.41 -19.02
CA ALA A 120 -19.18 -12.13 -19.72
C ALA A 120 -20.36 -11.21 -19.37
N ASN A 121 -21.51 -11.76 -19.01
CA ASN A 121 -22.71 -10.98 -18.64
C ASN A 121 -22.75 -10.65 -17.14
N ILE A 122 -21.88 -11.27 -16.36
CA ILE A 122 -21.81 -11.08 -14.91
C ILE A 122 -21.30 -9.67 -14.55
N HIS A 123 -20.46 -9.06 -15.38
CA HIS A 123 -19.91 -7.73 -15.13
C HIS A 123 -20.93 -6.59 -15.07
N GLU A 124 -22.03 -6.69 -15.83
CA GLU A 124 -23.09 -5.66 -15.87
C GLU A 124 -24.18 -5.85 -14.77
N GLU A 125 -24.29 -7.04 -14.20
CA GLU A 125 -25.33 -7.36 -13.22
C GLU A 125 -24.83 -7.44 -11.75
N ILE A 126 -23.55 -7.25 -11.46
CA ILE A 126 -23.00 -7.40 -10.11
C ILE A 126 -22.72 -6.04 -9.47
N THR A 127 -23.71 -5.18 -9.43
CA THR A 127 -23.66 -4.02 -8.56
C THR A 127 -24.40 -4.37 -7.25
N VAL A 128 -23.77 -5.23 -6.45
CA VAL A 128 -24.27 -5.52 -5.09
C VAL A 128 -23.45 -4.70 -4.11
N PRO A 129 -24.06 -3.76 -3.37
CA PRO A 129 -23.33 -2.90 -2.47
C PRO A 129 -22.65 -3.70 -1.35
N LEU A 130 -21.44 -3.29 -0.99
CA LEU A 130 -20.72 -3.81 0.16
C LEU A 130 -21.48 -3.47 1.44
N THR A 131 -21.61 -4.48 2.30
CA THR A 131 -22.31 -4.33 3.58
C THR A 131 -21.36 -4.49 4.76
N MET A 132 -21.76 -4.06 5.94
CA MET A 132 -20.98 -4.25 7.16
C MET A 132 -20.74 -5.74 7.48
N SER A 133 -21.62 -6.65 7.05
CA SER A 133 -21.38 -8.10 7.20
C SER A 133 -20.22 -8.62 6.39
N ASP A 134 -19.97 -8.05 5.21
CA ASP A 134 -18.85 -8.42 4.35
C ASP A 134 -17.52 -8.03 5.00
N PHE A 135 -17.46 -6.86 5.62
CA PHE A 135 -16.29 -6.44 6.39
C PHE A 135 -16.04 -7.31 7.62
N LYS A 136 -17.09 -7.67 8.36
CA LYS A 136 -16.96 -8.57 9.52
C LYS A 136 -16.43 -9.95 9.12
N GLU A 137 -16.86 -10.46 7.99
CA GLU A 137 -16.37 -11.73 7.45
C GLU A 137 -14.91 -11.60 6.98
N ALA A 138 -14.57 -10.54 6.27
CA ALA A 138 -13.19 -10.24 5.86
C ALA A 138 -12.25 -10.13 7.06
N LEU A 139 -12.66 -9.46 8.14
CA LEU A 139 -11.88 -9.33 9.37
C LEU A 139 -11.65 -10.67 10.10
N ARG A 140 -12.54 -11.64 9.96
CA ARG A 140 -12.32 -13.00 10.50
C ARG A 140 -11.23 -13.75 9.72
N ASN A 141 -11.11 -13.47 8.42
CA ASN A 141 -10.17 -14.16 7.54
C ASN A 141 -8.79 -13.52 7.55
N ILE A 142 -8.69 -12.23 7.87
CA ILE A 142 -7.44 -11.46 7.80
C ILE A 142 -7.02 -11.05 9.20
N GLN A 143 -5.88 -11.57 9.63
CA GLN A 143 -5.25 -11.20 10.89
C GLN A 143 -4.21 -10.10 10.66
N LYS A 144 -3.94 -9.30 11.72
CA LYS A 144 -2.86 -8.32 11.68
C LYS A 144 -1.51 -9.01 11.47
N THR A 145 -0.71 -8.47 10.56
CA THR A 145 0.62 -9.04 10.23
C THR A 145 1.75 -8.50 11.10
N VAL A 146 1.53 -7.36 11.76
CA VAL A 146 2.53 -6.74 12.63
C VAL A 146 2.29 -7.20 14.05
N SER A 147 3.22 -8.02 14.59
CA SER A 147 3.27 -8.33 16.02
C SER A 147 3.68 -7.06 16.78
N GLN A 148 3.02 -6.80 17.89
CA GLN A 148 3.46 -5.82 18.85
C GLN A 148 4.54 -6.49 19.72
N ASP A 149 5.79 -6.43 19.26
CA ASP A 149 6.98 -6.72 20.08
C ASP A 149 7.63 -5.40 20.52
#